data_3cc7d98607bc5db9a02dec79964e50f3
#
_entry.id   3cc7d98607bc5db9a02dec79964e50f3
#
_cell.length_a   1.000
_cell.length_b   1.000
_cell.length_c   1.000
_cell.angle_alpha   90.00
_cell.angle_beta   90.00
_cell.angle_gamma   90.00
#
_symmetry.space_group_name_H-M   'P 1'
#
loop_
_entity.id
_entity.type
_entity.pdbx_description
1 polymer ?
#
loop_
_entity_poly.entity_id
_entity_poly.type
_entity_poly.pdbx_seq_one_letter_code
_entity_poly.pdbx_strand_id
1 'polypeptide(L)'
;MTEKAPYSAEPAESVVDGRYRLYVNRFFRCDWCSVFNTAQFFSLHKTARAFYFQLCLGSPPQVAGVAHFTEMEAGHYRSPRRGTFGGYEFHRSLRIETIEGFVDEVEQVLKTNGARMIEILEPPALFDPCKADVLCNVLYRRGYQRRAPELDYLMTVDAGPLWEKLKPSRRQRINRCKREGMVARHVEPELCQEVYDVIVQNRMVKGYPITMTGEEVQQMLAAFPDRLFFFGAFRNDMMIASSICVKVNDAILYVFYWGDLPGYEKFSPVSLLAECIYDYAKANRFTLIDFGTSTKDGVPIYGLINFKREIGCFPCLKPGYVKLID
;
A
#
# COMPACT_ATOMS: atom_id res chain seq x y z
N MET A 1 -11.46 -31.81 29.84
CA MET A 1 -11.70 -31.27 28.48
C MET A 1 -10.49 -30.45 28.13
N THR A 2 -9.58 -31.02 27.35
CA THR A 2 -8.35 -30.38 26.90
C THR A 2 -8.69 -29.45 25.73
N GLU A 3 -8.59 -28.12 25.95
CA GLU A 3 -8.63 -27.15 24.88
C GLU A 3 -7.54 -27.48 23.85
N LYS A 4 -7.98 -27.78 22.62
CA LYS A 4 -7.08 -27.87 21.48
C LYS A 4 -6.49 -26.48 21.24
N ALA A 5 -5.15 -26.39 21.29
CA ALA A 5 -4.41 -25.20 20.91
C ALA A 5 -4.83 -24.70 19.52
N PRO A 6 -4.89 -23.36 19.29
CA PRO A 6 -5.31 -22.80 18.04
C PRO A 6 -4.35 -23.25 16.92
N TYR A 7 -4.93 -23.66 15.80
CA TYR A 7 -4.29 -24.14 14.59
C TYR A 7 -3.04 -23.33 14.22
N SER A 8 -1.86 -23.89 14.51
CA SER A 8 -0.66 -23.59 13.74
C SER A 8 -0.75 -24.48 12.50
N ALA A 9 -1.08 -23.91 11.34
CA ALA A 9 -0.95 -24.62 10.08
C ALA A 9 0.50 -25.11 9.99
N GLU A 10 0.72 -26.42 9.96
CA GLU A 10 2.06 -27.00 9.78
C GLU A 10 2.65 -26.43 8.49
N PRO A 11 3.98 -26.17 8.45
CA PRO A 11 4.61 -25.69 7.24
C PRO A 11 4.43 -26.73 6.15
N ALA A 12 3.55 -26.42 5.19
CA ALA A 12 3.30 -27.25 4.01
C ALA A 12 4.31 -26.87 2.92
N GLU A 13 4.63 -27.85 2.09
CA GLU A 13 5.50 -27.70 0.93
C GLU A 13 4.89 -28.43 -0.26
N SER A 14 4.80 -27.76 -1.41
CA SER A 14 4.36 -28.38 -2.67
C SER A 14 5.27 -27.99 -3.82
N VAL A 15 5.19 -28.73 -4.94
CA VAL A 15 6.02 -28.48 -6.14
C VAL A 15 5.18 -27.81 -7.21
N VAL A 16 5.66 -26.67 -7.70
CA VAL A 16 5.06 -25.90 -8.78
C VAL A 16 5.92 -26.04 -10.04
N ASP A 17 5.30 -26.38 -11.17
CA ASP A 17 5.95 -26.51 -12.49
C ASP A 17 7.23 -27.38 -12.46
N GLY A 18 7.25 -28.42 -11.61
CA GLY A 18 8.35 -29.38 -11.49
C GLY A 18 9.71 -28.84 -11.01
N ARG A 19 9.87 -27.53 -10.85
CA ARG A 19 11.12 -26.86 -10.51
C ARG A 19 11.03 -25.95 -9.30
N TYR A 20 9.90 -25.31 -9.08
CA TYR A 20 9.69 -24.40 -7.97
C TYR A 20 9.03 -25.13 -6.80
N ARG A 21 9.34 -24.70 -5.60
CA ARG A 21 8.68 -25.17 -4.37
C ARG A 21 7.91 -24.02 -3.74
N LEU A 22 6.66 -24.31 -3.40
CA LEU A 22 5.85 -23.40 -2.58
C LEU A 22 6.05 -23.75 -1.11
N TYR A 23 6.44 -22.76 -0.33
CA TYR A 23 6.54 -22.85 1.10
C TYR A 23 5.45 -22.02 1.77
N VAL A 24 4.77 -22.58 2.76
CA VAL A 24 3.73 -21.93 3.54
C VAL A 24 4.25 -21.67 4.96
N ASN A 25 4.13 -20.41 5.41
CA ASN A 25 4.57 -19.96 6.74
C ASN A 25 6.05 -20.24 7.06
N ARG A 26 6.87 -20.41 6.05
CA ARG A 26 8.34 -20.33 6.13
C ARG A 26 8.79 -19.01 5.54
N PHE A 27 9.85 -18.42 6.13
CA PHE A 27 10.28 -17.06 5.77
C PHE A 27 11.72 -17.10 5.25
N PHE A 28 11.87 -16.95 3.94
CA PHE A 28 13.16 -16.75 3.30
C PHE A 28 13.31 -15.26 2.95
N ARG A 29 14.54 -14.77 2.91
CA ARG A 29 14.84 -13.40 2.61
C ARG A 29 14.35 -13.04 1.18
N CYS A 30 13.60 -11.95 1.09
CA CYS A 30 13.11 -11.37 -0.15
C CYS A 30 13.40 -9.86 -0.16
N ASP A 31 14.36 -9.42 -0.97
CA ASP A 31 14.81 -8.02 -0.99
C ASP A 31 14.08 -7.18 -2.06
N TRP A 32 13.30 -7.80 -2.94
CA TRP A 32 12.67 -7.14 -4.07
C TRP A 32 11.14 -6.93 -3.90
N CYS A 33 10.50 -7.58 -2.94
CA CYS A 33 9.06 -7.40 -2.75
C CYS A 33 8.73 -6.05 -2.10
N SER A 34 7.52 -5.57 -2.37
CA SER A 34 6.99 -4.36 -1.74
C SER A 34 6.90 -4.53 -0.22
N VAL A 35 6.95 -3.39 0.50
CA VAL A 35 6.86 -3.42 1.97
C VAL A 35 5.64 -4.19 2.46
N PHE A 36 4.49 -4.07 1.78
CA PHE A 36 3.23 -4.71 2.17
C PHE A 36 3.22 -6.23 1.94
N ASN A 37 4.13 -6.76 1.11
CA ASN A 37 4.29 -8.19 0.86
C ASN A 37 5.52 -8.80 1.56
N THR A 38 6.19 -8.05 2.44
CA THR A 38 7.26 -8.61 3.25
C THR A 38 6.73 -9.54 4.35
N ALA A 39 7.50 -10.56 4.70
CA ALA A 39 7.21 -11.43 5.85
C ALA A 39 7.12 -10.65 7.17
N GLN A 40 7.89 -9.57 7.29
CA GLN A 40 7.87 -8.69 8.46
C GLN A 40 6.54 -7.93 8.55
N PHE A 41 6.03 -7.35 7.45
CA PHE A 41 4.73 -6.69 7.44
C PHE A 41 3.59 -7.68 7.73
N PHE A 42 3.62 -8.85 7.11
CA PHE A 42 2.67 -9.91 7.40
C PHE A 42 2.67 -10.28 8.90
N SER A 43 3.84 -10.42 9.51
CA SER A 43 3.99 -10.81 10.92
C SER A 43 3.43 -9.77 11.90
N LEU A 44 3.48 -8.47 11.56
CA LEU A 44 2.86 -7.40 12.37
C LEU A 44 1.33 -7.51 12.40
N HIS A 45 0.72 -8.04 11.33
CA HIS A 45 -0.72 -7.96 11.13
C HIS A 45 -1.41 -9.34 11.02
N LYS A 46 -0.66 -10.45 11.15
CA LYS A 46 -1.22 -11.81 11.06
C LYS A 46 -2.20 -12.10 12.20
N THR A 47 -3.16 -12.98 11.91
CA THR A 47 -4.04 -13.62 12.88
C THR A 47 -3.73 -15.10 12.97
N ALA A 48 -4.45 -15.85 13.81
CA ALA A 48 -4.29 -17.30 13.92
C ALA A 48 -4.52 -18.03 12.57
N ARG A 49 -5.39 -17.47 11.71
CA ARG A 49 -5.70 -18.03 10.37
C ARG A 49 -5.15 -17.10 9.29
N ALA A 50 -3.83 -17.03 9.21
CA ALA A 50 -3.10 -16.26 8.23
C ALA A 50 -1.99 -17.12 7.59
N PHE A 51 -1.82 -16.98 6.28
CA PHE A 51 -0.89 -17.75 5.47
C PHE A 51 0.04 -16.82 4.70
N TYR A 52 1.33 -17.08 4.80
CA TYR A 52 2.36 -16.45 3.99
C TYR A 52 2.96 -17.47 3.05
N PHE A 53 2.96 -17.17 1.77
CA PHE A 53 3.39 -18.04 0.70
C PHE A 53 4.66 -17.52 0.06
N GLN A 54 5.64 -18.40 -0.14
CA GLN A 54 6.85 -18.09 -0.91
C GLN A 54 7.08 -19.18 -1.94
N LEU A 55 7.07 -18.78 -3.21
CA LEU A 55 7.50 -19.62 -4.32
C LEU A 55 9.02 -19.48 -4.45
N CYS A 56 9.76 -20.57 -4.33
CA CYS A 56 11.21 -20.57 -4.32
C CYS A 56 11.81 -21.50 -5.37
N LEU A 57 13.00 -21.15 -5.84
CA LEU A 57 13.83 -21.96 -6.74
C LEU A 57 15.14 -22.35 -6.07
N GLY A 58 15.58 -23.59 -6.28
CA GLY A 58 16.93 -24.04 -5.95
C GLY A 58 17.18 -24.37 -4.47
N SER A 59 18.44 -24.67 -4.17
CA SER A 59 18.95 -24.92 -2.83
C SER A 59 20.33 -24.24 -2.71
N PRO A 60 20.48 -23.18 -1.89
CA PRO A 60 19.47 -22.62 -0.97
C PRO A 60 18.27 -21.99 -1.70
N PRO A 61 17.09 -21.92 -1.06
CA PRO A 61 15.89 -21.37 -1.66
C PRO A 61 16.04 -19.90 -2.03
N GLN A 62 15.79 -19.56 -3.30
CA GLN A 62 15.72 -18.20 -3.81
C GLN A 62 14.26 -17.84 -4.07
N VAL A 63 13.76 -16.79 -3.42
CA VAL A 63 12.36 -16.37 -3.53
C VAL A 63 12.10 -15.81 -4.93
N ALA A 64 11.14 -16.40 -5.62
CA ALA A 64 10.69 -16.00 -6.96
C ALA A 64 9.26 -15.44 -6.96
N GLY A 65 8.46 -15.74 -5.94
CA GLY A 65 7.12 -15.22 -5.76
C GLY A 65 6.72 -15.15 -4.29
N VAL A 66 5.85 -14.20 -3.94
CA VAL A 66 5.28 -14.04 -2.61
C VAL A 66 3.79 -13.72 -2.69
N ALA A 67 3.03 -14.19 -1.71
CA ALA A 67 1.66 -13.78 -1.45
C ALA A 67 1.33 -14.01 0.02
N HIS A 68 0.36 -13.29 0.56
CA HIS A 68 -0.15 -13.61 1.89
C HIS A 68 -1.64 -13.36 1.97
N PHE A 69 -2.32 -14.19 2.75
CA PHE A 69 -3.76 -14.10 2.95
C PHE A 69 -4.08 -14.26 4.42
N THR A 70 -5.07 -13.51 4.88
CA THR A 70 -5.56 -13.59 6.26
C THR A 70 -7.06 -13.73 6.24
N GLU A 71 -7.59 -14.62 7.07
CA GLU A 71 -9.03 -14.74 7.27
C GLU A 71 -9.56 -13.49 7.97
N MET A 72 -10.49 -12.81 7.32
CA MET A 72 -11.16 -11.60 7.81
C MET A 72 -12.41 -11.94 8.61
N GLU A 73 -13.20 -12.85 8.04
CA GLU A 73 -14.41 -13.47 8.58
C GLU A 73 -14.40 -14.95 8.19
N ALA A 74 -15.24 -15.77 8.82
CA ALA A 74 -15.25 -17.22 8.60
C ALA A 74 -15.34 -17.59 7.11
N GLY A 75 -14.24 -18.12 6.58
CA GLY A 75 -14.09 -18.51 5.17
C GLY A 75 -13.81 -17.38 4.19
N HIS A 76 -13.70 -16.13 4.62
CA HIS A 76 -13.29 -14.99 3.78
C HIS A 76 -11.80 -14.70 3.98
N TYR A 77 -10.97 -15.05 3.02
CA TYR A 77 -9.54 -14.75 3.01
C TYR A 77 -9.23 -13.55 2.13
N ARG A 78 -8.45 -12.60 2.65
CA ARG A 78 -8.08 -11.37 1.95
C ARG A 78 -6.57 -11.11 1.98
N SER A 79 -6.06 -10.60 0.88
CA SER A 79 -4.72 -10.04 0.76
C SER A 79 -4.79 -8.56 0.33
N PRO A 80 -4.19 -7.64 1.14
CA PRO A 80 -3.65 -7.83 2.48
C PRO A 80 -4.74 -7.71 3.55
N ARG A 81 -4.45 -8.13 4.79
CA ARG A 81 -5.32 -7.83 5.93
C ARG A 81 -5.30 -6.34 6.29
N ARG A 82 -4.11 -5.81 6.40
CA ARG A 82 -3.82 -4.38 6.63
C ARG A 82 -2.99 -3.85 5.46
N GLY A 83 -2.89 -2.54 5.35
CA GLY A 83 -2.26 -1.91 4.20
C GLY A 83 -3.26 -1.66 3.07
N THR A 84 -2.78 -1.05 2.02
CA THR A 84 -3.63 -0.56 0.93
C THR A 84 -3.71 -1.55 -0.22
N PHE A 85 -2.68 -2.37 -0.39
CA PHE A 85 -2.57 -3.41 -1.41
C PHE A 85 -1.61 -4.52 -0.97
N GLY A 86 -1.73 -5.69 -1.58
CA GLY A 86 -0.92 -6.88 -1.37
C GLY A 86 -0.98 -7.76 -2.60
N GLY A 87 -1.67 -8.91 -2.50
CA GLY A 87 -1.85 -9.83 -3.60
C GLY A 87 -0.60 -10.64 -3.91
N TYR A 88 -0.47 -11.02 -5.16
CA TYR A 88 0.66 -11.78 -5.67
C TYR A 88 1.76 -10.85 -6.16
N GLU A 89 2.99 -11.09 -5.71
CA GLU A 89 4.17 -10.42 -6.23
C GLU A 89 5.18 -11.47 -6.67
N PHE A 90 5.75 -11.31 -7.86
CA PHE A 90 6.64 -12.32 -8.44
C PHE A 90 7.71 -11.68 -9.34
N HIS A 91 8.82 -12.40 -9.50
CA HIS A 91 9.91 -11.97 -10.36
C HIS A 91 9.49 -12.02 -11.83
N ARG A 92 9.84 -11.00 -12.60
CA ARG A 92 9.46 -10.86 -14.02
C ARG A 92 9.93 -11.99 -14.94
N SER A 93 10.94 -12.76 -14.51
CA SER A 93 11.45 -13.91 -15.27
C SER A 93 10.57 -15.15 -15.15
N LEU A 94 9.55 -15.15 -14.28
CA LEU A 94 8.65 -16.30 -14.17
C LEU A 94 7.82 -16.44 -15.43
N ARG A 95 7.66 -17.69 -15.88
CA ARG A 95 6.76 -18.06 -16.97
C ARG A 95 5.32 -17.96 -16.48
N ILE A 96 4.40 -17.68 -17.41
CA ILE A 96 2.96 -17.56 -17.09
C ILE A 96 2.43 -18.85 -16.46
N GLU A 97 2.85 -20.01 -16.97
CA GLU A 97 2.45 -21.31 -16.43
C GLU A 97 2.91 -21.51 -14.97
N THR A 98 4.09 -21.01 -14.62
CA THR A 98 4.59 -21.05 -13.25
C THR A 98 3.78 -20.13 -12.34
N ILE A 99 3.41 -18.93 -12.83
CA ILE A 99 2.57 -17.99 -12.09
C ILE A 99 1.17 -18.57 -11.88
N GLU A 100 0.59 -19.21 -12.92
CA GLU A 100 -0.70 -19.87 -12.82
C GLU A 100 -0.67 -21.02 -11.78
N GLY A 101 0.38 -21.85 -11.81
CA GLY A 101 0.59 -22.90 -10.82
C GLY A 101 0.78 -22.35 -9.39
N PHE A 102 1.47 -21.21 -9.25
CA PHE A 102 1.60 -20.53 -7.94
C PHE A 102 0.23 -20.10 -7.40
N VAL A 103 -0.61 -19.48 -8.23
CA VAL A 103 -1.96 -19.06 -7.83
C VAL A 103 -2.80 -20.29 -7.49
N ASP A 104 -2.71 -21.37 -8.27
CA ASP A 104 -3.45 -22.61 -8.04
C ASP A 104 -3.12 -23.23 -6.68
N GLU A 105 -1.85 -23.42 -6.38
CA GLU A 105 -1.39 -23.99 -5.11
C GLU A 105 -1.81 -23.14 -3.90
N VAL A 106 -1.74 -21.80 -4.02
CA VAL A 106 -2.24 -20.90 -2.97
C VAL A 106 -3.74 -21.09 -2.76
N GLU A 107 -4.53 -21.17 -3.83
CA GLU A 107 -5.97 -21.44 -3.76
C GLU A 107 -6.26 -22.78 -3.08
N GLN A 108 -5.52 -23.85 -3.42
CA GLN A 108 -5.71 -25.16 -2.82
C GLN A 108 -5.45 -25.14 -1.29
N VAL A 109 -4.38 -24.47 -0.87
CA VAL A 109 -4.10 -24.30 0.58
C VAL A 109 -5.24 -23.55 1.27
N LEU A 110 -5.70 -22.44 0.70
CA LEU A 110 -6.79 -21.65 1.28
C LEU A 110 -8.10 -22.45 1.32
N LYS A 111 -8.42 -23.18 0.22
CA LYS A 111 -9.61 -24.04 0.13
C LYS A 111 -9.58 -25.16 1.18
N THR A 112 -8.47 -25.84 1.33
CA THR A 112 -8.28 -26.89 2.36
C THR A 112 -8.46 -26.32 3.78
N ASN A 113 -8.16 -25.03 3.96
CA ASN A 113 -8.37 -24.31 5.22
C ASN A 113 -9.74 -23.61 5.32
N GLY A 114 -10.69 -24.01 4.48
CA GLY A 114 -12.09 -23.58 4.57
C GLY A 114 -12.40 -22.25 3.92
N ALA A 115 -11.59 -21.81 2.93
CA ALA A 115 -11.93 -20.63 2.16
C ALA A 115 -13.21 -20.85 1.36
N ARG A 116 -14.13 -19.90 1.49
CA ARG A 116 -15.35 -19.77 0.67
C ARG A 116 -15.30 -18.53 -0.23
N MET A 117 -14.45 -17.58 0.11
CA MET A 117 -14.20 -16.38 -0.66
C MET A 117 -12.72 -15.97 -0.54
N ILE A 118 -12.11 -15.67 -1.67
CA ILE A 118 -10.76 -15.11 -1.74
C ILE A 118 -10.84 -13.72 -2.34
N GLU A 119 -10.29 -12.73 -1.63
CA GLU A 119 -10.25 -11.33 -2.04
C GLU A 119 -8.80 -10.85 -2.17
N ILE A 120 -8.49 -10.17 -3.27
CA ILE A 120 -7.16 -9.66 -3.58
C ILE A 120 -7.27 -8.17 -3.86
N LEU A 121 -6.47 -7.36 -3.15
CA LEU A 121 -6.32 -5.94 -3.41
C LEU A 121 -4.93 -5.71 -3.99
N GLU A 122 -4.86 -5.44 -5.29
CA GLU A 122 -3.61 -5.23 -6.01
C GLU A 122 -3.13 -3.78 -5.88
N PRO A 123 -1.82 -3.53 -6.06
CA PRO A 123 -1.31 -2.18 -6.20
C PRO A 123 -1.82 -1.49 -7.48
N PRO A 124 -1.66 -0.14 -7.58
CA PRO A 124 -1.90 0.55 -8.83
C PRO A 124 -1.16 -0.11 -10.00
N ALA A 125 -1.86 -0.33 -11.12
CA ALA A 125 -1.31 -1.08 -12.26
C ALA A 125 0.01 -0.50 -12.81
N LEU A 126 0.23 0.82 -12.65
CA LEU A 126 1.45 1.49 -13.10
C LEU A 126 2.69 1.14 -12.24
N PHE A 127 2.54 0.54 -11.06
CA PHE A 127 3.71 0.12 -10.25
C PHE A 127 4.54 -0.93 -10.98
N ASP A 128 3.87 -1.86 -11.65
CA ASP A 128 4.45 -2.84 -12.58
C ASP A 128 3.40 -3.26 -13.62
N PRO A 129 3.30 -2.55 -14.76
CA PRO A 129 2.28 -2.84 -15.77
C PRO A 129 2.34 -4.26 -16.32
N CYS A 130 3.56 -4.79 -16.53
CA CYS A 130 3.73 -6.15 -17.05
C CYS A 130 3.19 -7.19 -16.07
N LYS A 131 3.47 -7.03 -14.78
CA LYS A 131 2.93 -7.90 -13.73
C LYS A 131 1.40 -7.78 -13.65
N ALA A 132 0.88 -6.56 -13.67
CA ALA A 132 -0.56 -6.30 -13.57
C ALA A 132 -1.33 -6.98 -14.73
N ASP A 133 -0.81 -6.91 -15.94
CA ASP A 133 -1.43 -7.52 -17.12
C ASP A 133 -1.39 -9.06 -17.07
N VAL A 134 -0.24 -9.63 -16.72
CA VAL A 134 -0.10 -11.10 -16.56
C VAL A 134 -1.03 -11.61 -15.46
N LEU A 135 -1.01 -10.96 -14.30
CA LEU A 135 -1.84 -11.39 -13.17
C LEU A 135 -3.33 -11.23 -13.46
N CYS A 136 -3.74 -10.17 -14.14
CA CYS A 136 -5.11 -9.98 -14.60
C CYS A 136 -5.58 -11.16 -15.49
N ASN A 137 -4.74 -11.60 -16.45
CA ASN A 137 -5.04 -12.73 -17.32
C ASN A 137 -5.14 -14.04 -16.53
N VAL A 138 -4.16 -14.33 -15.67
CA VAL A 138 -4.14 -15.54 -14.83
C VAL A 138 -5.36 -15.58 -13.91
N LEU A 139 -5.66 -14.51 -13.20
CA LEU A 139 -6.80 -14.45 -12.27
C LEU A 139 -8.14 -14.60 -13.01
N TYR A 140 -8.29 -13.99 -14.20
CA TYR A 140 -9.48 -14.17 -15.03
C TYR A 140 -9.69 -15.63 -15.43
N ARG A 141 -8.64 -16.31 -15.90
CA ARG A 141 -8.68 -17.74 -16.28
C ARG A 141 -8.98 -18.65 -15.08
N ARG A 142 -8.58 -18.21 -13.87
CA ARG A 142 -8.87 -18.91 -12.60
C ARG A 142 -10.27 -18.60 -12.05
N GLY A 143 -11.10 -17.82 -12.75
CA GLY A 143 -12.48 -17.51 -12.37
C GLY A 143 -12.65 -16.37 -11.39
N TYR A 144 -11.61 -15.55 -11.17
CA TYR A 144 -11.75 -14.32 -10.39
C TYR A 144 -12.56 -13.27 -11.15
N GLN A 145 -13.42 -12.60 -10.42
CA GLN A 145 -14.16 -11.43 -10.91
C GLN A 145 -13.48 -10.15 -10.43
N ARG A 146 -13.50 -9.10 -11.25
CA ARG A 146 -13.05 -7.78 -10.82
C ARG A 146 -14.04 -7.17 -9.83
N ARG A 147 -13.52 -6.58 -8.77
CA ARG A 147 -14.29 -5.69 -7.90
C ARG A 147 -14.57 -4.37 -8.58
N ALA A 148 -15.41 -3.53 -7.95
CA ALA A 148 -15.56 -2.14 -8.36
C ALA A 148 -14.19 -1.46 -8.54
N PRO A 149 -13.92 -0.83 -9.69
CA PRO A 149 -12.60 -0.27 -9.99
C PRO A 149 -12.32 0.94 -9.10
N GLU A 150 -11.18 0.92 -8.43
CA GLU A 150 -10.68 2.07 -7.67
C GLU A 150 -9.68 2.87 -8.51
N LEU A 151 -9.66 4.18 -8.32
CA LEU A 151 -8.71 5.09 -8.96
C LEU A 151 -7.76 5.66 -7.93
N ASP A 152 -6.49 5.27 -8.01
CA ASP A 152 -5.40 5.95 -7.35
C ASP A 152 -4.90 7.12 -8.21
N TYR A 153 -4.25 8.08 -7.57
CA TYR A 153 -3.69 9.24 -8.24
C TYR A 153 -2.18 9.29 -8.02
N LEU A 154 -1.47 9.17 -9.11
CA LEU A 154 -0.01 9.06 -9.13
C LEU A 154 0.63 10.32 -9.69
N MET A 155 1.90 10.54 -9.35
CA MET A 155 2.71 11.64 -9.87
C MET A 155 4.10 11.12 -10.20
N THR A 156 4.58 11.34 -11.42
CA THR A 156 5.97 11.08 -11.78
C THR A 156 6.89 12.10 -11.14
N VAL A 157 8.03 11.65 -10.63
CA VAL A 157 9.11 12.49 -10.14
C VAL A 157 10.15 12.59 -11.26
N ASP A 158 10.35 13.78 -11.76
CA ASP A 158 11.29 14.07 -12.84
C ASP A 158 12.32 15.16 -12.43
N ALA A 159 13.16 15.60 -13.37
CA ALA A 159 14.19 16.60 -13.10
C ALA A 159 13.62 17.99 -12.77
N GLY A 160 12.39 18.31 -13.24
CA GLY A 160 11.73 19.59 -13.00
C GLY A 160 11.26 19.76 -11.57
N PRO A 161 10.94 20.99 -11.15
CA PRO A 161 10.29 21.24 -9.85
C PRO A 161 8.79 20.91 -9.93
N LEU A 162 8.18 20.58 -8.77
CA LEU A 162 6.71 20.37 -8.71
C LEU A 162 5.93 21.55 -9.28
N TRP A 163 6.49 22.75 -9.15
CA TRP A 163 5.89 24.00 -9.63
C TRP A 163 5.38 23.93 -11.08
N GLU A 164 6.11 23.25 -11.95
CA GLU A 164 5.73 23.10 -13.37
C GLU A 164 4.48 22.24 -13.56
N LYS A 165 4.24 21.29 -12.69
CA LYS A 165 3.06 20.38 -12.72
C LYS A 165 1.81 21.02 -12.12
N LEU A 166 1.96 22.03 -11.24
CA LEU A 166 0.85 22.66 -10.52
C LEU A 166 -0.04 23.49 -11.43
N LYS A 167 -1.35 23.40 -11.21
CA LYS A 167 -2.30 24.38 -11.77
C LYS A 167 -2.10 25.76 -11.13
N PRO A 168 -2.41 26.88 -11.86
CA PRO A 168 -2.21 28.24 -11.34
C PRO A 168 -2.85 28.49 -9.97
N SER A 169 -4.05 27.95 -9.75
CA SER A 169 -4.75 28.04 -8.45
C SER A 169 -3.94 27.45 -7.30
N ARG A 170 -3.23 26.34 -7.52
CA ARG A 170 -2.40 25.70 -6.49
C ARG A 170 -1.11 26.46 -6.23
N ARG A 171 -0.49 27.00 -7.27
CA ARG A 171 0.66 27.92 -7.13
C ARG A 171 0.30 29.11 -6.25
N GLN A 172 -0.87 29.73 -6.47
CA GLN A 172 -1.34 30.84 -5.65
C GLN A 172 -1.55 30.44 -4.17
N ARG A 173 -2.10 29.24 -3.90
CA ARG A 173 -2.28 28.73 -2.54
C ARG A 173 -0.96 28.48 -1.82
N ILE A 174 0.00 27.85 -2.48
CA ILE A 174 1.35 27.62 -1.93
C ILE A 174 2.02 28.97 -1.63
N ASN A 175 1.97 29.94 -2.57
CA ASN A 175 2.51 31.29 -2.35
C ASN A 175 1.82 32.00 -1.18
N ARG A 176 0.51 31.81 -1.02
CA ARG A 176 -0.20 32.34 0.14
C ARG A 176 0.27 31.73 1.43
N CYS A 177 0.41 30.41 1.50
CA CYS A 177 0.99 29.73 2.68
C CYS A 177 2.35 30.33 3.04
N LYS A 178 3.25 30.44 2.06
CA LYS A 178 4.61 30.99 2.26
C LYS A 178 4.58 32.43 2.75
N ARG A 179 3.70 33.29 2.22
CA ARG A 179 3.53 34.68 2.68
C ARG A 179 2.99 34.79 4.12
N GLU A 180 2.18 33.81 4.52
CA GLU A 180 1.65 33.72 5.90
C GLU A 180 2.63 33.05 6.87
N GLY A 181 3.89 32.88 6.48
CA GLY A 181 4.94 32.29 7.31
C GLY A 181 4.82 30.79 7.51
N MET A 182 4.04 30.08 6.67
CA MET A 182 3.93 28.63 6.75
C MET A 182 5.11 27.97 6.05
N VAL A 183 5.65 26.91 6.67
CA VAL A 183 6.78 26.14 6.17
C VAL A 183 6.45 24.66 6.26
N ALA A 184 6.75 23.87 5.22
CA ALA A 184 6.66 22.41 5.28
C ALA A 184 8.06 21.80 5.29
N ARG A 185 8.22 20.72 6.05
CA ARG A 185 9.50 20.00 6.16
C ARG A 185 9.28 18.52 6.46
N HIS A 186 10.26 17.69 6.10
CA HIS A 186 10.43 16.37 6.67
C HIS A 186 10.69 16.52 8.17
N VAL A 187 10.09 15.68 8.99
CA VAL A 187 10.24 15.70 10.45
C VAL A 187 10.76 14.36 10.95
N GLU A 188 11.44 14.41 12.07
CA GLU A 188 12.05 13.23 12.67
C GLU A 188 10.98 12.26 13.24
N PRO A 189 11.30 10.97 13.34
CA PRO A 189 10.37 9.93 13.82
C PRO A 189 9.78 10.19 15.21
N GLU A 190 10.47 10.94 16.05
CA GLU A 190 10.02 11.33 17.39
C GLU A 190 8.71 12.13 17.36
N LEU A 191 8.43 12.83 16.27
CA LEU A 191 7.19 13.57 16.05
C LEU A 191 6.05 12.69 15.47
N CYS A 192 6.23 11.38 15.38
CA CYS A 192 5.25 10.43 14.83
C CYS A 192 3.86 10.62 15.45
N GLN A 193 3.78 10.78 16.76
CA GLN A 193 2.51 10.95 17.47
C GLN A 193 1.83 12.28 17.10
N GLU A 194 2.58 13.38 17.05
CA GLU A 194 2.05 14.69 16.66
C GLU A 194 1.54 14.69 15.21
N VAL A 195 2.31 14.08 14.29
CA VAL A 195 1.89 13.87 12.90
C VAL A 195 0.59 13.08 12.81
N TYR A 196 0.49 12.00 13.59
CA TYR A 196 -0.69 11.15 13.62
C TYR A 196 -1.92 11.89 14.19
N ASP A 197 -1.75 12.69 15.25
CA ASP A 197 -2.83 13.44 15.89
C ASP A 197 -3.48 14.47 14.94
N VAL A 198 -2.68 15.15 14.11
CA VAL A 198 -3.20 16.03 13.05
C VAL A 198 -4.04 15.27 12.04
N ILE A 199 -3.59 14.07 11.63
CA ILE A 199 -4.34 13.21 10.71
C ILE A 199 -5.65 12.75 11.34
N VAL A 200 -5.64 12.34 12.61
CA VAL A 200 -6.85 11.93 13.36
C VAL A 200 -7.88 13.06 13.37
N GLN A 201 -7.48 14.27 13.75
CA GLN A 201 -8.38 15.43 13.77
C GLN A 201 -8.97 15.74 12.40
N ASN A 202 -8.14 15.72 11.35
CA ASN A 202 -8.61 15.90 9.98
C ASN A 202 -9.68 14.86 9.59
N ARG A 203 -9.41 13.59 9.88
CA ARG A 203 -10.30 12.49 9.51
C ARG A 203 -11.60 12.50 10.30
N MET A 204 -11.55 12.82 11.59
CA MET A 204 -12.75 12.97 12.41
C MET A 204 -13.69 14.04 11.86
N VAL A 205 -13.16 15.21 11.50
CA VAL A 205 -13.97 16.31 10.94
C VAL A 205 -14.53 15.97 9.55
N LYS A 206 -13.77 15.25 8.73
CA LYS A 206 -14.20 14.87 7.36
C LYS A 206 -15.02 13.58 7.31
N GLY A 207 -15.19 12.87 8.42
CA GLY A 207 -15.90 11.59 8.46
C GLY A 207 -15.19 10.46 7.73
N TYR A 208 -13.86 10.54 7.58
CA TYR A 208 -13.07 9.49 6.95
C TYR A 208 -12.58 8.47 7.96
N PRO A 209 -12.58 7.16 7.63
CA PRO A 209 -12.07 6.14 8.53
C PRO A 209 -10.55 6.26 8.72
N ILE A 210 -10.08 5.92 9.91
CA ILE A 210 -8.67 5.66 10.19
C ILE A 210 -8.51 4.15 10.26
N THR A 211 -7.63 3.61 9.41
CA THR A 211 -7.44 2.16 9.29
C THR A 211 -6.35 1.60 10.20
N MET A 212 -5.46 2.47 10.72
CA MET A 212 -4.43 2.11 11.70
C MET A 212 -4.51 3.03 12.91
N THR A 213 -4.34 2.46 14.10
CA THR A 213 -4.18 3.21 15.34
C THR A 213 -2.80 3.86 15.43
N GLY A 214 -2.60 4.83 16.33
CA GLY A 214 -1.28 5.41 16.58
C GLY A 214 -0.25 4.36 17.03
N GLU A 215 -0.68 3.39 17.84
CA GLU A 215 0.17 2.26 18.26
C GLU A 215 0.60 1.38 17.06
N GLU A 216 -0.34 1.06 16.14
CA GLU A 216 -0.01 0.30 14.93
C GLU A 216 0.98 1.07 14.03
N VAL A 217 0.87 2.41 13.95
CA VAL A 217 1.85 3.25 13.23
C VAL A 217 3.22 3.21 13.88
N GLN A 218 3.29 3.28 15.21
CA GLN A 218 4.54 3.15 15.97
C GLN A 218 5.17 1.77 15.81
N GLN A 219 4.38 0.70 15.86
CA GLN A 219 4.85 -0.67 15.60
C GLN A 219 5.39 -0.81 14.17
N MET A 220 4.72 -0.18 13.18
CA MET A 220 5.21 -0.16 11.81
C MET A 220 6.52 0.63 11.68
N LEU A 221 6.65 1.77 12.36
CA LEU A 221 7.90 2.54 12.42
C LEU A 221 9.05 1.72 13.03
N ALA A 222 8.80 1.04 14.16
CA ALA A 222 9.80 0.20 14.80
C ALA A 222 10.25 -0.97 13.91
N ALA A 223 9.32 -1.56 13.14
CA ALA A 223 9.63 -2.63 12.21
C ALA A 223 10.33 -2.16 10.93
N PHE A 224 10.02 -0.96 10.46
CA PHE A 224 10.49 -0.41 9.17
C PHE A 224 11.01 1.02 9.33
N PRO A 225 12.06 1.27 10.13
CA PRO A 225 12.55 2.62 10.40
C PRO A 225 12.99 3.37 9.13
N ASP A 226 13.49 2.63 8.12
CA ASP A 226 13.96 3.19 6.85
C ASP A 226 12.86 3.29 5.77
N ARG A 227 11.60 2.98 6.12
CA ARG A 227 10.50 2.96 5.16
C ARG A 227 9.33 3.88 5.50
N LEU A 228 9.27 4.42 6.72
CA LEU A 228 8.27 5.41 7.12
C LEU A 228 8.92 6.79 7.18
N PHE A 229 8.25 7.76 6.55
CA PHE A 229 8.68 9.16 6.53
C PHE A 229 7.53 10.06 6.96
N PHE A 230 7.85 11.06 7.77
CA PHE A 230 6.88 11.97 8.34
C PHE A 230 7.12 13.39 7.83
N PHE A 231 6.05 14.09 7.53
CA PHE A 231 6.10 15.46 7.04
C PHE A 231 5.13 16.33 7.83
N GLY A 232 5.56 17.54 8.18
CA GLY A 232 4.74 18.54 8.85
C GLY A 232 4.76 19.87 8.11
N ALA A 233 3.61 20.53 8.02
CA ALA A 233 3.51 21.94 7.68
C ALA A 233 3.23 22.73 8.96
N PHE A 234 3.98 23.79 9.20
CA PHE A 234 4.00 24.54 10.43
C PHE A 234 3.61 25.99 10.19
N ARG A 235 2.93 26.60 11.18
CA ARG A 235 2.72 28.03 11.32
C ARG A 235 3.03 28.43 12.77
N ASN A 236 3.99 29.32 12.99
CA ASN A 236 4.44 29.70 14.34
C ASN A 236 4.71 28.47 15.23
N ASP A 237 5.52 27.55 14.76
CA ASP A 237 5.91 26.29 15.41
C ASP A 237 4.78 25.28 15.66
N MET A 238 3.51 25.62 15.37
CA MET A 238 2.39 24.69 15.45
C MET A 238 2.28 23.89 14.16
N MET A 239 2.22 22.57 14.25
CA MET A 239 1.94 21.68 13.11
C MET A 239 0.47 21.80 12.70
N ILE A 240 0.21 22.36 11.52
CA ILE A 240 -1.13 22.64 10.99
C ILE A 240 -1.60 21.67 9.89
N ALA A 241 -0.67 20.92 9.33
CA ALA A 241 -0.96 19.80 8.43
C ALA A 241 0.18 18.79 8.51
N SER A 242 -0.13 17.53 8.24
CA SER A 242 0.86 16.46 8.32
C SER A 242 0.63 15.37 7.29
N SER A 243 1.67 14.56 7.08
CA SER A 243 1.61 13.37 6.23
C SER A 243 2.49 12.26 6.77
N ILE A 244 2.03 11.02 6.61
CA ILE A 244 2.80 9.79 6.77
C ILE A 244 2.99 9.20 5.39
N CYS A 245 4.23 9.03 4.97
CA CYS A 245 4.59 8.41 3.70
C CYS A 245 5.29 7.07 3.93
N VAL A 246 5.09 6.13 3.02
CA VAL A 246 5.67 4.79 3.06
C VAL A 246 6.51 4.55 1.81
N LYS A 247 7.76 4.17 1.98
CA LYS A 247 8.59 3.64 0.90
C LYS A 247 8.11 2.24 0.54
N VAL A 248 7.36 2.12 -0.55
CA VAL A 248 6.86 0.83 -1.04
C VAL A 248 8.02 -0.04 -1.51
N ASN A 249 8.88 0.54 -2.35
CA ASN A 249 10.15 0.01 -2.83
C ASN A 249 11.09 1.18 -3.16
N ASP A 250 12.23 0.93 -3.78
CA ASP A 250 13.23 1.97 -4.06
C ASP A 250 12.76 3.04 -5.07
N ALA A 251 11.71 2.75 -5.86
CA ALA A 251 11.19 3.65 -6.87
C ALA A 251 9.93 4.42 -6.44
N ILE A 252 9.17 3.92 -5.45
CA ILE A 252 7.81 4.36 -5.16
C ILE A 252 7.67 4.83 -3.72
N LEU A 253 7.25 6.09 -3.55
CA LEU A 253 6.84 6.70 -2.29
C LEU A 253 5.31 6.81 -2.25
N TYR A 254 4.68 6.23 -1.24
CA TYR A 254 3.25 6.25 -1.05
C TYR A 254 2.84 7.20 0.06
N VAL A 255 1.99 8.17 -0.23
CA VAL A 255 1.37 9.08 0.74
C VAL A 255 0.22 8.34 1.42
N PHE A 256 0.55 7.63 2.50
CA PHE A 256 -0.36 6.73 3.19
C PHE A 256 -1.46 7.47 3.94
N TYR A 257 -1.08 8.52 4.68
CA TYR A 257 -2.00 9.46 5.31
C TYR A 257 -1.54 10.89 5.11
N TRP A 258 -2.46 11.79 4.96
CA TRP A 258 -2.24 13.22 5.03
C TRP A 258 -3.51 13.97 5.42
N GLY A 259 -3.36 15.18 5.95
CA GLY A 259 -4.47 16.02 6.36
C GLY A 259 -4.01 17.37 6.91
N ASP A 260 -4.97 18.26 7.07
CA ASP A 260 -4.82 19.59 7.66
C ASP A 260 -5.76 19.76 8.85
N LEU A 261 -5.37 20.59 9.81
CA LEU A 261 -6.21 20.95 10.94
C LEU A 261 -7.41 21.79 10.48
N PRO A 262 -8.56 21.66 11.14
CA PRO A 262 -9.71 22.53 10.91
C PRO A 262 -9.36 24.01 11.02
N GLY A 263 -9.95 24.84 10.15
CA GLY A 263 -9.72 26.27 10.10
C GLY A 263 -8.57 26.72 9.20
N TYR A 264 -7.78 25.78 8.66
CA TYR A 264 -6.69 26.09 7.73
C TYR A 264 -7.02 25.77 6.26
N GLU A 265 -8.23 25.32 5.95
CA GLU A 265 -8.65 24.89 4.60
C GLU A 265 -8.50 26.00 3.55
N LYS A 266 -8.74 27.26 3.95
CA LYS A 266 -8.59 28.45 3.08
C LYS A 266 -7.16 28.65 2.57
N PHE A 267 -6.16 28.14 3.28
CA PHE A 267 -4.74 28.18 2.89
C PHE A 267 -4.37 26.93 2.09
N SER A 268 -5.01 25.80 2.35
CA SER A 268 -4.68 24.49 1.78
C SER A 268 -3.22 24.08 2.06
N PRO A 269 -2.80 23.99 3.35
CA PRO A 269 -1.40 23.66 3.71
C PRO A 269 -0.97 22.29 3.22
N VAL A 270 -1.92 21.40 2.90
CA VAL A 270 -1.66 20.10 2.22
C VAL A 270 -1.00 20.30 0.85
N SER A 271 -1.23 21.44 0.17
CA SER A 271 -0.52 21.75 -1.09
C SER A 271 0.96 22.04 -0.85
N LEU A 272 1.27 22.68 0.28
CA LEU A 272 2.66 22.95 0.70
C LEU A 272 3.36 21.63 1.10
N LEU A 273 2.63 20.71 1.77
CA LEU A 273 3.12 19.35 2.04
C LEU A 273 3.43 18.59 0.75
N ALA A 274 2.55 18.70 -0.26
CA ALA A 274 2.78 18.03 -1.55
C ALA A 274 4.08 18.53 -2.23
N GLU A 275 4.40 19.82 -2.14
CA GLU A 275 5.68 20.38 -2.62
C GLU A 275 6.86 19.77 -1.84
N CYS A 276 6.79 19.75 -0.53
CA CYS A 276 7.83 19.18 0.33
C CYS A 276 8.05 17.68 0.08
N ILE A 277 6.97 16.89 -0.05
CA ILE A 277 7.03 15.45 -0.35
C ILE A 277 7.66 15.21 -1.72
N TYR A 278 7.32 16.03 -2.72
CA TYR A 278 7.90 15.92 -4.07
C TYR A 278 9.41 16.20 -4.06
N ASP A 279 9.82 17.27 -3.38
CA ASP A 279 11.25 17.64 -3.28
C ASP A 279 12.03 16.55 -2.53
N TYR A 280 11.44 15.99 -1.46
CA TYR A 280 12.02 14.84 -0.75
C TYR A 280 12.14 13.61 -1.66
N ALA A 281 11.08 13.28 -2.38
CA ALA A 281 11.08 12.13 -3.30
C ALA A 281 12.15 12.27 -4.38
N LYS A 282 12.29 13.48 -4.95
CA LYS A 282 13.32 13.80 -5.95
C LYS A 282 14.73 13.66 -5.37
N ALA A 283 14.99 14.21 -4.19
CA ALA A 283 16.29 14.14 -3.53
C ALA A 283 16.69 12.69 -3.18
N ASN A 284 15.70 11.83 -2.88
CA ASN A 284 15.90 10.42 -2.55
C ASN A 284 15.71 9.47 -3.74
N ARG A 285 15.66 9.99 -4.99
CA ARG A 285 15.62 9.22 -6.24
C ARG A 285 14.36 8.34 -6.41
N PHE A 286 13.27 8.65 -5.75
CA PHE A 286 11.98 8.05 -6.12
C PHE A 286 11.58 8.54 -7.51
N THR A 287 10.96 7.67 -8.29
CA THR A 287 10.48 7.98 -9.63
C THR A 287 8.97 8.18 -9.69
N LEU A 288 8.26 7.73 -8.67
CA LEU A 288 6.82 7.78 -8.58
C LEU A 288 6.36 8.10 -7.15
N ILE A 289 5.38 8.99 -7.04
CA ILE A 289 4.64 9.23 -5.79
C ILE A 289 3.22 8.76 -6.00
N ASP A 290 2.73 7.92 -5.09
CA ASP A 290 1.32 7.52 -5.02
C ASP A 290 0.61 8.38 -3.97
N PHE A 291 -0.37 9.17 -4.39
CA PHE A 291 -1.21 9.99 -3.52
C PHE A 291 -2.49 9.27 -3.07
N GLY A 292 -2.58 7.97 -3.35
CA GLY A 292 -3.65 7.09 -2.90
C GLY A 292 -4.96 7.21 -3.65
N THR A 293 -5.92 6.42 -3.20
CA THR A 293 -7.23 6.25 -3.81
C THR A 293 -8.09 7.51 -3.72
N SER A 294 -8.88 7.76 -4.76
CA SER A 294 -9.82 8.89 -4.84
C SER A 294 -11.23 8.46 -5.21
N THR A 295 -11.52 7.19 -5.05
CA THR A 295 -12.83 6.58 -5.19
C THR A 295 -13.14 5.77 -3.92
N LYS A 296 -14.40 5.41 -3.73
CA LYS A 296 -14.83 4.45 -2.72
C LYS A 296 -15.86 3.54 -3.36
N ASP A 297 -15.59 2.26 -3.39
CA ASP A 297 -16.43 1.25 -4.07
C ASP A 297 -16.73 1.65 -5.53
N GLY A 298 -15.70 2.16 -6.24
CA GLY A 298 -15.79 2.66 -7.61
C GLY A 298 -16.43 4.04 -7.75
N VAL A 299 -17.00 4.63 -6.69
CA VAL A 299 -17.66 5.95 -6.73
C VAL A 299 -16.64 7.08 -6.55
N PRO A 300 -16.56 8.04 -7.49
CA PRO A 300 -15.59 9.13 -7.43
C PRO A 300 -15.83 10.11 -6.27
N ILE A 301 -14.75 10.47 -5.57
CA ILE A 301 -14.70 11.55 -4.57
C ILE A 301 -14.18 12.80 -5.30
N TYR A 302 -15.08 13.54 -5.97
CA TYR A 302 -14.71 14.63 -6.88
C TYR A 302 -13.82 15.70 -6.26
N GLY A 303 -14.04 16.09 -5.01
CA GLY A 303 -13.19 17.06 -4.33
C GLY A 303 -11.74 16.60 -4.20
N LEU A 304 -11.54 15.31 -3.88
CA LEU A 304 -10.22 14.72 -3.77
C LEU A 304 -9.55 14.55 -5.14
N ILE A 305 -10.31 14.10 -6.13
CA ILE A 305 -9.86 13.98 -7.52
C ILE A 305 -9.38 15.33 -8.06
N ASN A 306 -10.19 16.37 -7.92
CA ASN A 306 -9.85 17.71 -8.40
C ASN A 306 -8.59 18.24 -7.70
N PHE A 307 -8.49 18.08 -6.37
CA PHE A 307 -7.30 18.47 -5.65
C PHE A 307 -6.04 17.77 -6.20
N LYS A 308 -6.05 16.44 -6.35
CA LYS A 308 -4.91 15.68 -6.86
C LYS A 308 -4.53 16.04 -8.29
N ARG A 309 -5.53 16.23 -9.17
CA ARG A 309 -5.28 16.73 -10.54
C ARG A 309 -4.66 18.12 -10.57
N GLU A 310 -5.06 19.00 -9.66
CA GLU A 310 -4.52 20.37 -9.59
C GLU A 310 -3.09 20.43 -9.05
N ILE A 311 -2.63 19.43 -8.28
CA ILE A 311 -1.23 19.30 -7.89
C ILE A 311 -0.39 18.54 -8.92
N GLY A 312 -0.97 18.10 -10.05
CA GLY A 312 -0.25 17.46 -11.14
C GLY A 312 -0.31 15.93 -11.16
N CYS A 313 -1.20 15.33 -10.35
CA CYS A 313 -1.40 13.89 -10.41
C CYS A 313 -2.26 13.48 -11.60
N PHE A 314 -2.07 12.23 -12.04
CA PHE A 314 -2.87 11.55 -13.05
C PHE A 314 -3.49 10.27 -12.48
N PRO A 315 -4.66 9.83 -12.98
CA PRO A 315 -5.32 8.64 -12.49
C PRO A 315 -4.62 7.37 -12.94
N CYS A 316 -4.65 6.36 -12.08
CA CYS A 316 -4.22 4.99 -12.37
C CYS A 316 -5.24 4.00 -11.79
N LEU A 317 -5.55 2.95 -12.54
CA LEU A 317 -6.41 1.89 -12.06
C LEU A 317 -5.70 1.12 -10.93
N LYS A 318 -6.43 0.94 -9.84
CA LYS A 318 -6.07 0.05 -8.74
C LYS A 318 -7.03 -1.12 -8.73
N PRO A 319 -6.62 -2.28 -9.23
CA PRO A 319 -7.50 -3.43 -9.39
C PRO A 319 -7.73 -4.15 -8.06
N GLY A 320 -8.89 -4.74 -7.93
CA GLY A 320 -9.20 -5.72 -6.92
C GLY A 320 -9.93 -6.90 -7.56
N TYR A 321 -9.79 -8.07 -6.96
CA TYR A 321 -10.37 -9.30 -7.47
C TYR A 321 -11.04 -10.07 -6.34
N VAL A 322 -12.08 -10.82 -6.69
CA VAL A 322 -12.80 -11.71 -5.77
C VAL A 322 -13.14 -13.00 -6.47
N LYS A 323 -13.02 -14.11 -5.76
CA LYS A 323 -13.45 -15.43 -6.21
C LYS A 323 -14.24 -16.10 -5.09
N LEU A 324 -15.44 -16.60 -5.42
CA LEU A 324 -16.18 -17.53 -4.58
C LEU A 324 -15.62 -18.93 -4.80
N ILE A 325 -15.47 -19.67 -3.73
CA ILE A 325 -14.95 -21.04 -3.72
C ILE A 325 -16.12 -21.98 -3.39
N ASP A 326 -16.42 -22.86 -4.32
CA ASP A 326 -17.44 -23.91 -4.19
C ASP A 326 -16.94 -25.09 -3.36
#